data_5e79f12037667a366ec3f0d6121667fe
#
_entry.id   5e79f12037667a366ec3f0d6121667fe
#
_cell.length_a   1.000
_cell.length_b   1.000
_cell.length_c   1.000
_cell.angle_alpha   90.00
_cell.angle_beta   90.00
_cell.angle_gamma   90.00
#
_symmetry.space_group_name_H-M   'P 1'
#
loop_
_entity.id
_entity.type
_entity.pdbx_description
1 polymer ?
#
loop_
_entity_poly.entity_id
_entity_poly.type
_entity_poly.pdbx_seq_one_letter_code
_entity_poly.pdbx_strand_id
1 'polypeptide(L)' 'MNVIIVEDENRASHQLERMLRMYDSAITILAQLPSV' A
#
# COMPACT_ATOMS: atom_id res chain seq x y z
N MET A 1 0.66 2.17 12.37
CA MET A 1 1.00 3.21 11.38
C MET A 1 -0.01 3.17 10.25
N ASN A 2 -0.56 4.31 9.89
CA ASN A 2 -1.53 4.38 8.79
C ASN A 2 -0.81 4.81 7.52
N VAL A 3 -1.14 4.14 6.41
CA VAL A 3 -0.44 4.34 5.14
C VAL A 3 -1.48 4.48 4.03
N ILE A 4 -1.20 5.37 3.09
CA ILE A 4 -1.94 5.47 1.84
C ILE A 4 -0.98 5.15 0.71
N ILE A 5 -1.38 4.25 -0.17
CA ILE A 5 -0.60 3.89 -1.35
C ILE A 5 -1.13 4.67 -2.54
N VAL A 6 -0.23 5.37 -3.24
CA VAL A 6 -0.58 6.07 -4.49
C VAL A 6 0.27 5.46 -5.59
N GLU A 7 -0.35 4.68 -6.47
CA GLU A 7 0.35 3.97 -7.54
C GLU A 7 -0.63 3.72 -8.69
N ASP A 8 -0.26 4.11 -9.89
CA ASP A 8 -1.12 3.99 -11.06
C ASP A 8 -1.12 2.58 -11.69
N GLU A 9 -0.22 1.71 -11.24
CA GLU A 9 -0.15 0.33 -11.72
C GLU A 9 -0.63 -0.62 -10.63
N ASN A 10 -1.72 -1.36 -10.91
CA ASN A 10 -2.34 -2.24 -9.93
C ASN A 10 -1.39 -3.28 -9.37
N ARG A 11 -0.55 -3.88 -10.22
CA ARG A 11 0.38 -4.92 -9.77
C ARG A 11 1.40 -4.36 -8.80
N ALA A 12 1.92 -3.17 -9.09
CA ALA A 12 2.87 -2.50 -8.20
C ALA A 12 2.19 -2.13 -6.88
N SER A 13 0.95 -1.66 -6.93
CA SER A 13 0.19 -1.32 -5.73
C SER A 13 0.01 -2.56 -4.83
N HIS A 14 -0.33 -3.70 -5.41
CA HIS A 14 -0.49 -4.94 -4.64
C HIS A 14 0.83 -5.41 -4.05
N GLN A 15 1.93 -5.28 -4.78
CA GLN A 15 3.24 -5.63 -4.27
C GLN A 15 3.64 -4.74 -3.09
N LEU A 16 3.39 -3.45 -3.21
CA LEU A 16 3.69 -2.51 -2.13
C LEU A 16 2.90 -2.86 -0.87
N GLU A 17 1.62 -3.17 -1.03
CA GLU A 17 0.78 -3.57 0.09
C GLU A 17 1.37 -4.79 0.80
N ARG A 18 1.72 -5.81 0.04
CA ARG A 18 2.27 -7.03 0.62
C ARG A 18 3.60 -6.78 1.32
N MET A 19 4.48 -6.00 0.70
CA MET A 19 5.77 -5.68 1.29
C MET A 19 5.63 -4.90 2.59
N LEU A 20 4.71 -3.92 2.62
CA LEU A 20 4.47 -3.13 3.81
C LEU A 20 3.95 -4.00 4.95
N ARG A 21 3.01 -4.90 4.66
CA ARG A 21 2.47 -5.80 5.68
C ARG A 21 3.50 -6.79 6.20
N MET A 22 4.44 -7.20 5.36
CA MET A 22 5.54 -8.06 5.77
C MET A 22 6.56 -7.30 6.62
N TYR A 23 6.75 -6.02 6.30
CA TYR A 23 7.68 -5.18 7.05
C TYR A 23 7.16 -4.89 8.47
N ASP A 24 5.87 -4.59 8.59
CA ASP A 24 5.28 -4.29 9.89
C ASP A 24 3.79 -4.65 9.84
N SER A 25 3.41 -5.70 10.57
CA SER A 25 2.02 -6.17 10.58
C SER A 25 1.06 -5.16 11.26
N ALA A 26 1.60 -4.16 11.95
CA ALA A 26 0.78 -3.11 12.56
C ALA A 26 0.41 -2.00 11.57
N ILE A 27 0.91 -2.06 10.34
CA ILE A 27 0.56 -1.09 9.31
C ILE A 27 -0.89 -1.28 8.90
N THR A 28 -1.65 -0.18 8.87
CA THR A 28 -3.02 -0.15 8.37
C THR A 28 -3.02 0.62 7.04
N ILE A 29 -3.46 -0.04 5.97
CA ILE A 29 -3.56 0.62 4.67
C ILE A 29 -4.96 1.22 4.56
N LEU A 30 -5.03 2.55 4.59
CA LEU A 30 -6.29 3.29 4.59
C LEU A 30 -6.91 3.37 3.21
N ALA A 31 -6.09 3.48 2.18
CA ALA A 31 -6.56 3.61 0.81
C ALA A 31 -5.45 3.24 -0.17
N GLN A 32 -5.85 2.80 -1.34
CA GLN A 32 -4.97 2.58 -2.48
C GLN A 32 -5.52 3.38 -3.64
N LEU A 33 -4.82 4.43 -4.04
CA LEU A 33 -5.28 5.37 -5.05
C LEU A 33 -4.43 5.25 -6.31
N PRO A 34 -5.04 5.34 -7.50
CA PRO A 34 -4.26 5.26 -8.74
C PRO A 34 -3.45 6.51 -9.01
N SER A 35 -3.85 7.65 -8.45
CA SER A 35 -3.14 8.91 -8.62
C SER A 35 -3.57 9.89 -7.54
N VAL A 36 -2.79 10.93 -7.43
CA VAL A 36 -3.10 12.03 -6.51
C VAL A 36 -4.29 12.84 -7.01
#